data_557308f828ac71906defe535fcda67d9
#
_entry.id   557308f828ac71906defe535fcda67d9
#
_cell.length_a   1.000
_cell.length_b   1.000
_cell.length_c   1.000
_cell.angle_alpha   90.00
_cell.angle_beta   90.00
_cell.angle_gamma   90.00
#
_symmetry.space_group_name_H-M   'P 1'
#
loop_
_entity.id
_entity.type
_entity.pdbx_description
1 polymer ?
#
loop_
_entity_poly.entity_id
_entity_poly.type
_entity_poly.pdbx_seq_one_letter_code
_entity_poly.pdbx_strand_id
1 'polypeptide(L)'
;DTALEANHRVMMQLQTMPEQLLAWDGAPTDIDAWMMARLRQRVQQWTEAMDQFDLRRAVECSHYDMVKDINWYVRRGGGNADVGRDVLEAWTHMIAVATPHLAEDWWSFLGGEGLLAAHTFTEMAPCSLEDQELLDGETLIRDLLEQARKVRSVAERHLDGKATSLTIVTAAPWRYQMSEMALQHLAEGNNVKSFMGILTQSELAQGEHRGERLGFWNKRMLPQVFKWDDEKKRVLLSNLEENNVYQDSTDFIASELGLDSVDVVHGESEEDTTGKAGVAIPLSPAFIYA
;
A
#
# COMPACT_ATOMS: atom_id res chain seq x y z
N ASP A 1 16.14 10.18 24.62
CA ASP A 1 14.89 9.92 25.34
C ASP A 1 13.74 9.57 24.40
N THR A 2 13.52 10.25 23.27
CA THR A 2 12.43 9.95 22.34
C THR A 2 12.45 8.53 21.73
N ALA A 3 13.62 7.97 21.46
CA ALA A 3 13.77 6.61 20.95
C ALA A 3 13.38 5.57 22.02
N LEU A 4 13.77 5.79 23.26
CA LEU A 4 13.42 4.91 24.38
C LEU A 4 11.91 4.92 24.66
N GLU A 5 11.28 6.09 24.60
CA GLU A 5 9.82 6.24 24.74
C GLU A 5 9.06 5.55 23.60
N ALA A 6 9.56 5.62 22.37
CA ALA A 6 8.98 4.94 21.22
C ALA A 6 9.05 3.42 21.38
N ASN A 7 10.21 2.89 21.78
CA ASN A 7 10.39 1.47 22.04
C ASN A 7 9.53 0.98 23.20
N HIS A 8 9.44 1.74 24.29
CA HIS A 8 8.58 1.41 25.41
C HIS A 8 7.11 1.31 24.99
N ARG A 9 6.64 2.23 24.15
CA ARG A 9 5.27 2.22 23.62
C ARG A 9 4.99 0.95 22.81
N VAL A 10 5.91 0.54 21.95
CA VAL A 10 5.78 -0.69 21.18
C VAL A 10 5.72 -1.91 22.08
N MET A 11 6.60 -1.99 23.09
CA MET A 11 6.59 -3.10 24.05
C MET A 11 5.28 -3.18 24.83
N MET A 12 4.72 -2.03 25.24
CA MET A 12 3.41 -1.99 25.90
C MET A 12 2.28 -2.46 24.99
N GLN A 13 2.33 -2.11 23.70
CA GLN A 13 1.36 -2.62 22.73
C GLN A 13 1.49 -4.14 22.57
N LEU A 14 2.70 -4.66 22.41
CA LEU A 14 2.92 -6.11 22.30
C LEU A 14 2.38 -6.89 23.49
N GLN A 15 2.48 -6.37 24.70
CA GLN A 15 1.95 -7.03 25.90
C GLN A 15 0.42 -7.24 25.86
N THR A 16 -0.31 -6.35 25.19
CA THR A 16 -1.79 -6.41 25.11
C THR A 16 -2.31 -7.06 23.83
N MET A 17 -1.44 -7.35 22.86
CA MET A 17 -1.84 -7.89 21.56
C MET A 17 -2.59 -9.23 21.63
N PRO A 18 -2.16 -10.25 22.43
CA PRO A 18 -2.88 -11.51 22.46
C PRO A 18 -4.34 -11.36 22.88
N GLU A 19 -4.58 -10.59 23.94
CA GLU A 19 -5.94 -10.34 24.43
C GLU A 19 -6.78 -9.61 23.37
N GLN A 20 -6.19 -8.62 22.67
CA GLN A 20 -6.88 -7.88 21.63
C GLN A 20 -7.22 -8.76 20.43
N LEU A 21 -6.26 -9.54 19.90
CA LEU A 21 -6.46 -10.38 18.74
C LEU A 21 -7.46 -11.51 19.00
N LEU A 22 -7.39 -12.13 20.18
CA LEU A 22 -8.31 -13.21 20.58
C LEU A 22 -9.71 -12.70 20.96
N ALA A 23 -9.87 -11.40 21.23
CA ALA A 23 -11.16 -10.78 21.47
C ALA A 23 -11.90 -10.38 20.17
N TRP A 24 -11.28 -10.52 19.00
CA TRP A 24 -11.96 -10.26 17.76
C TRP A 24 -13.09 -11.25 17.52
N ASP A 25 -14.24 -10.73 17.09
CA ASP A 25 -15.47 -11.49 16.81
C ASP A 25 -16.19 -10.98 15.55
N GLY A 26 -15.52 -10.13 14.76
CA GLY A 26 -16.04 -9.53 13.53
C GLY A 26 -16.34 -10.57 12.46
N ALA A 27 -17.33 -10.26 11.62
CA ALA A 27 -17.62 -11.04 10.43
C ALA A 27 -16.46 -10.92 9.41
N PRO A 28 -16.28 -11.91 8.52
CA PRO A 28 -15.30 -11.82 7.45
C PRO A 28 -15.49 -10.59 6.58
N THR A 29 -14.39 -9.96 6.20
CA THR A 29 -14.32 -8.77 5.36
C THR A 29 -13.24 -8.92 4.28
N ASP A 30 -13.29 -8.10 3.23
CA ASP A 30 -12.31 -8.17 2.14
C ASP A 30 -10.88 -7.89 2.61
N ILE A 31 -10.72 -7.08 3.66
CA ILE A 31 -9.41 -6.77 4.22
C ILE A 31 -8.75 -7.97 4.94
N ASP A 32 -9.50 -9.03 5.24
CA ASP A 32 -8.96 -10.25 5.83
C ASP A 32 -7.95 -10.93 4.90
N ALA A 33 -8.28 -10.99 3.61
CA ALA A 33 -7.38 -11.54 2.59
C ALA A 33 -6.06 -10.75 2.52
N TRP A 34 -6.14 -9.42 2.59
CA TRP A 34 -4.95 -8.56 2.68
C TRP A 34 -4.13 -8.85 3.94
N MET A 35 -4.77 -9.00 5.10
CA MET A 35 -4.03 -9.27 6.34
C MET A 35 -3.28 -10.60 6.26
N MET A 36 -3.90 -11.63 5.69
CA MET A 36 -3.26 -12.93 5.49
C MET A 36 -2.12 -12.87 4.44
N ALA A 37 -2.29 -12.13 3.36
CA ALA A 37 -1.23 -11.85 2.40
C ALA A 37 -0.05 -11.11 3.07
N ARG A 38 -0.36 -10.10 3.90
CA ARG A 38 0.63 -9.34 4.65
C ARG A 38 1.37 -10.21 5.65
N LEU A 39 0.68 -11.08 6.36
CA LEU A 39 1.30 -12.03 7.28
C LEU A 39 2.30 -12.94 6.56
N ARG A 40 1.91 -13.54 5.42
CA ARG A 40 2.81 -14.35 4.58
C ARG A 40 4.06 -13.57 4.18
N GLN A 41 3.88 -12.35 3.72
CA GLN A 41 5.00 -11.47 3.35
C GLN A 41 5.92 -11.18 4.54
N ARG A 42 5.36 -10.92 5.73
CA ARG A 42 6.16 -10.64 6.94
C ARG A 42 6.92 -11.86 7.40
N VAL A 43 6.29 -13.03 7.39
CA VAL A 43 6.97 -14.29 7.71
C VAL A 43 8.13 -14.55 6.74
N GLN A 44 7.92 -14.35 5.45
CA GLN A 44 8.99 -14.50 4.45
C GLN A 44 10.15 -13.51 4.71
N GLN A 45 9.84 -12.21 4.89
CA GLN A 45 10.87 -11.19 5.17
C GLN A 45 11.64 -11.47 6.47
N TRP A 46 10.94 -11.95 7.49
CA TRP A 46 11.54 -12.34 8.76
C TRP A 46 12.45 -13.56 8.59
N THR A 47 12.01 -14.59 7.88
CA THR A 47 12.79 -15.78 7.59
C THR A 47 14.07 -15.45 6.81
N GLU A 48 13.95 -14.65 5.75
CA GLU A 48 15.10 -14.18 4.96
C GLU A 48 16.10 -13.40 5.81
N ALA A 49 15.61 -12.53 6.72
CA ALA A 49 16.46 -11.79 7.63
C ALA A 49 17.18 -12.71 8.64
N MET A 50 16.48 -13.73 9.15
CA MET A 50 17.06 -14.72 10.05
C MET A 50 18.12 -15.59 9.35
N ASP A 51 17.88 -16.02 8.13
CA ASP A 51 18.84 -16.81 7.33
C ASP A 51 20.12 -16.03 7.02
N GLN A 52 20.00 -14.70 6.89
CA GLN A 52 21.13 -13.79 6.68
C GLN A 52 21.78 -13.28 7.98
N PHE A 53 21.30 -13.73 9.15
CA PHE A 53 21.69 -13.21 10.46
C PHE A 53 21.48 -11.70 10.63
N ASP A 54 20.55 -11.09 9.87
CA ASP A 54 20.13 -9.71 10.05
C ASP A 54 19.06 -9.59 11.15
N LEU A 55 19.52 -9.74 12.41
CA LEU A 55 18.66 -9.68 13.58
C LEU A 55 17.93 -8.33 13.71
N ARG A 56 18.56 -7.25 13.25
CA ARG A 56 17.91 -5.93 13.26
C ARG A 56 16.68 -5.93 12.38
N ARG A 57 16.78 -6.42 11.14
CA ARG A 57 15.66 -6.50 10.21
C ARG A 57 14.58 -7.46 10.71
N ALA A 58 14.96 -8.60 11.29
CA ALA A 58 14.04 -9.54 11.89
C ALA A 58 13.20 -8.90 13.02
N VAL A 59 13.85 -8.12 13.91
CA VAL A 59 13.17 -7.38 14.98
C VAL A 59 12.31 -6.25 14.43
N GLU A 60 12.78 -5.48 13.46
CA GLU A 60 11.97 -4.44 12.80
C GLU A 60 10.69 -5.05 12.22
N CYS A 61 10.79 -6.19 11.53
CA CYS A 61 9.66 -6.89 10.96
C CYS A 61 8.67 -7.37 12.03
N SER A 62 9.15 -8.09 13.06
CA SER A 62 8.31 -8.73 14.05
C SER A 62 7.75 -7.77 15.12
N HIS A 63 8.46 -6.73 15.52
CA HIS A 63 8.04 -5.86 16.62
C HIS A 63 7.42 -4.54 16.18
N TYR A 64 7.80 -4.01 15.00
CA TYR A 64 7.35 -2.69 14.56
C TYR A 64 6.41 -2.78 13.36
N ASP A 65 6.80 -3.55 12.34
CA ASP A 65 6.02 -3.59 11.11
C ASP A 65 4.70 -4.35 11.31
N MET A 66 4.73 -5.49 12.03
CA MET A 66 3.50 -6.23 12.37
C MET A 66 2.50 -5.37 13.15
N VAL A 67 2.95 -4.56 14.12
CA VAL A 67 2.07 -3.64 14.86
C VAL A 67 1.41 -2.62 13.91
N LYS A 68 2.16 -2.07 12.95
CA LYS A 68 1.61 -1.15 11.95
C LYS A 68 0.59 -1.83 11.06
N ASP A 69 0.86 -3.08 10.66
CA ASP A 69 -0.04 -3.84 9.79
C ASP A 69 -1.35 -4.19 10.51
N ILE A 70 -1.30 -4.61 11.77
CA ILE A 70 -2.50 -4.83 12.60
C ILE A 70 -3.30 -3.53 12.76
N ASN A 71 -2.65 -2.42 13.08
CA ASN A 71 -3.34 -1.14 13.21
C ASN A 71 -4.02 -0.71 11.89
N TRP A 72 -3.40 -0.99 10.75
CA TRP A 72 -4.00 -0.73 9.44
C TRP A 72 -5.21 -1.62 9.19
N TYR A 73 -5.08 -2.92 9.45
CA TYR A 73 -6.16 -3.89 9.31
C TYR A 73 -7.41 -3.48 10.09
N VAL A 74 -7.23 -3.12 11.36
CA VAL A 74 -8.34 -2.64 12.21
C VAL A 74 -8.95 -1.34 11.66
N ARG A 75 -8.12 -0.39 11.22
CA ARG A 75 -8.61 0.86 10.59
C ARG A 75 -9.44 0.62 9.34
N ARG A 76 -9.11 -0.43 8.58
CA ARG A 76 -9.86 -0.85 7.39
C ARG A 76 -11.14 -1.64 7.72
N GLY A 77 -11.47 -1.79 9.00
CA GLY A 77 -12.66 -2.50 9.46
C GLY A 77 -12.44 -3.99 9.69
N GLY A 78 -11.20 -4.46 9.72
CA GLY A 78 -10.85 -5.83 10.06
C GLY A 78 -11.03 -6.12 11.55
N GLY A 79 -11.21 -7.39 11.88
CA GLY A 79 -11.44 -7.87 13.27
C GLY A 79 -11.97 -9.30 13.30
N ASN A 80 -11.69 -10.09 12.28
CA ASN A 80 -12.10 -11.48 12.16
C ASN A 80 -11.35 -12.38 13.17
N ALA A 81 -12.06 -13.23 13.89
CA ALA A 81 -11.52 -14.12 14.92
C ALA A 81 -10.48 -15.11 14.37
N ASP A 82 -10.74 -15.70 13.20
CA ASP A 82 -9.83 -16.68 12.58
C ASP A 82 -8.51 -15.99 12.17
N VAL A 83 -8.61 -14.81 11.55
CA VAL A 83 -7.45 -13.99 11.19
C VAL A 83 -6.65 -13.60 12.43
N GLY A 84 -7.32 -13.20 13.52
CA GLY A 84 -6.67 -12.86 14.79
C GLY A 84 -5.85 -14.01 15.35
N ARG A 85 -6.41 -15.22 15.33
CA ARG A 85 -5.72 -16.44 15.81
C ARG A 85 -4.54 -16.81 14.93
N ASP A 86 -4.71 -16.85 13.59
CA ASP A 86 -3.65 -17.19 12.64
C ASP A 86 -2.47 -16.22 12.74
N VAL A 87 -2.78 -14.91 12.83
CA VAL A 87 -1.78 -13.87 13.02
C VAL A 87 -1.05 -14.05 14.33
N LEU A 88 -1.76 -14.27 15.44
CA LEU A 88 -1.15 -14.42 16.76
C LEU A 88 -0.22 -15.63 16.79
N GLU A 89 -0.62 -16.75 16.21
CA GLU A 89 0.19 -17.98 16.16
C GLU A 89 1.51 -17.75 15.44
N ALA A 90 1.49 -17.27 14.20
CA ALA A 90 2.71 -17.00 13.44
C ALA A 90 3.58 -15.93 14.11
N TRP A 91 2.95 -14.86 14.59
CA TRP A 91 3.67 -13.74 15.19
C TRP A 91 4.33 -14.11 16.51
N THR A 92 3.74 -15.00 17.31
CA THR A 92 4.34 -15.53 18.55
C THR A 92 5.72 -16.13 18.29
N HIS A 93 5.86 -16.92 17.25
CA HIS A 93 7.15 -17.49 16.84
C HIS A 93 8.15 -16.41 16.38
N MET A 94 7.68 -15.40 15.65
CA MET A 94 8.57 -14.35 15.14
C MET A 94 9.17 -13.47 16.25
N ILE A 95 8.42 -13.18 17.32
CA ILE A 95 8.93 -12.35 18.44
C ILE A 95 9.84 -13.13 19.38
N ALA A 96 9.79 -14.46 19.36
CA ALA A 96 10.52 -15.32 20.31
C ALA A 96 12.05 -15.10 20.28
N VAL A 97 12.61 -14.73 19.12
CA VAL A 97 14.05 -14.52 18.98
C VAL A 97 14.57 -13.33 19.81
N ALA A 98 13.79 -12.27 19.92
CA ALA A 98 14.21 -11.06 20.63
C ALA A 98 13.55 -10.93 22.01
N THR A 99 12.34 -11.45 22.17
CA THR A 99 11.53 -11.34 23.40
C THR A 99 10.96 -12.70 23.80
N PRO A 100 11.82 -13.70 24.15
CA PRO A 100 11.37 -15.07 24.39
C PRO A 100 10.36 -15.20 25.54
N HIS A 101 10.50 -14.43 26.62
CA HIS A 101 9.54 -14.48 27.73
C HIS A 101 8.16 -13.98 27.32
N LEU A 102 8.09 -12.91 26.51
CA LEU A 102 6.83 -12.41 25.97
C LEU A 102 6.20 -13.44 25.01
N ALA A 103 7.00 -14.11 24.20
CA ALA A 103 6.52 -15.15 23.31
C ALA A 103 5.95 -16.37 24.06
N GLU A 104 6.55 -16.77 25.17
CA GLU A 104 6.01 -17.83 26.04
C GLU A 104 4.68 -17.41 26.70
N ASP A 105 4.54 -16.13 27.09
CA ASP A 105 3.26 -15.61 27.56
C ASP A 105 2.18 -15.68 26.45
N TRP A 106 2.52 -15.25 25.23
CA TRP A 106 1.62 -15.33 24.08
C TRP A 106 1.23 -16.77 23.74
N TRP A 107 2.20 -17.70 23.83
CA TRP A 107 1.96 -19.14 23.64
C TRP A 107 0.92 -19.68 24.62
N SER A 108 0.98 -19.21 25.87
CA SER A 108 -0.02 -19.56 26.89
C SER A 108 -1.41 -19.03 26.56
N PHE A 109 -1.54 -17.81 25.99
CA PHE A 109 -2.83 -17.27 25.53
C PHE A 109 -3.44 -18.10 24.39
N LEU A 110 -2.60 -18.66 23.51
CA LEU A 110 -3.03 -19.58 22.44
C LEU A 110 -3.47 -20.94 22.97
N GLY A 111 -3.22 -21.26 24.23
CA GLY A 111 -3.46 -22.56 24.84
C GLY A 111 -2.36 -23.57 24.50
N GLY A 112 -1.17 -23.11 24.16
CA GLY A 112 -0.01 -23.95 23.85
C GLY A 112 0.46 -24.78 25.04
N GLU A 113 0.84 -26.03 24.78
CA GLU A 113 1.38 -26.93 25.81
C GLU A 113 2.91 -26.93 25.77
N GLY A 114 3.54 -26.91 26.95
CA GLY A 114 4.99 -26.89 27.09
C GLY A 114 5.61 -25.54 26.70
N LEU A 115 6.89 -25.56 26.36
CA LEU A 115 7.62 -24.36 25.94
C LEU A 115 7.50 -24.13 24.43
N LEU A 116 7.26 -22.91 24.01
CA LEU A 116 7.25 -22.51 22.59
C LEU A 116 8.54 -22.96 21.87
N ALA A 117 9.69 -22.86 22.55
CA ALA A 117 10.98 -23.25 21.99
C ALA A 117 11.09 -24.76 21.63
N ALA A 118 10.19 -25.61 22.10
CA ALA A 118 10.11 -27.02 21.74
C ALA A 118 9.23 -27.25 20.49
N HIS A 119 8.57 -26.24 20.00
CA HIS A 119 7.68 -26.31 18.83
C HIS A 119 8.36 -25.74 17.59
N THR A 120 8.16 -26.39 16.46
CA THR A 120 8.67 -25.94 15.17
C THR A 120 7.73 -24.87 14.60
N PHE A 121 8.29 -23.77 14.09
CA PHE A 121 7.53 -22.79 13.35
C PHE A 121 6.96 -23.43 12.08
N THR A 122 5.66 -23.30 11.89
CA THR A 122 5.00 -23.79 10.68
C THR A 122 5.32 -22.84 9.51
N GLU A 123 5.98 -23.37 8.49
CA GLU A 123 6.24 -22.59 7.27
C GLU A 123 4.91 -22.18 6.63
N MET A 124 4.82 -20.91 6.28
CA MET A 124 3.71 -20.38 5.50
C MET A 124 4.05 -20.46 4.00
N ALA A 125 3.04 -20.69 3.18
CA ALA A 125 3.22 -20.61 1.74
C ALA A 125 3.70 -19.19 1.34
N PRO A 126 4.61 -19.07 0.37
CA PRO A 126 5.06 -17.77 -0.12
C PRO A 126 3.89 -16.98 -0.71
N CYS A 127 4.02 -15.65 -0.75
CA CYS A 127 3.04 -14.79 -1.39
C CYS A 127 2.79 -15.18 -2.84
N SER A 128 1.53 -15.33 -3.19
CA SER A 128 1.06 -15.51 -4.57
C SER A 128 1.03 -14.17 -5.33
N LEU A 129 0.74 -14.21 -6.62
CA LEU A 129 0.50 -12.99 -7.40
C LEU A 129 -0.76 -12.26 -6.92
N GLU A 130 -1.80 -13.00 -6.53
CA GLU A 130 -3.02 -12.43 -5.96
C GLU A 130 -2.75 -11.75 -4.62
N ASP A 131 -1.94 -12.36 -3.76
CA ASP A 131 -1.48 -11.71 -2.53
C ASP A 131 -0.75 -10.39 -2.82
N GLN A 132 0.09 -10.38 -3.85
CA GLN A 132 0.84 -9.18 -4.20
C GLN A 132 -0.08 -8.06 -4.72
N GLU A 133 -1.11 -8.39 -5.49
CA GLU A 133 -2.12 -7.40 -5.94
C GLU A 133 -2.87 -6.79 -4.75
N LEU A 134 -3.27 -7.60 -3.76
CA LEU A 134 -3.89 -7.10 -2.51
C LEU A 134 -2.95 -6.15 -1.75
N LEU A 135 -1.68 -6.53 -1.63
CA LEU A 135 -0.66 -5.71 -0.94
C LEU A 135 -0.43 -4.37 -1.65
N ASP A 136 -0.35 -4.40 -2.97
CA ASP A 136 -0.13 -3.22 -3.80
C ASP A 136 -1.35 -2.30 -3.77
N GLY A 137 -2.57 -2.84 -3.81
CA GLY A 137 -3.82 -2.07 -3.69
C GLY A 137 -3.89 -1.26 -2.39
N GLU A 138 -3.60 -1.89 -1.25
CA GLU A 138 -3.59 -1.19 0.03
C GLU A 138 -2.43 -0.20 0.16
N THR A 139 -1.31 -0.42 -0.52
CA THR A 139 -0.21 0.55 -0.62
C THR A 139 -0.67 1.80 -1.38
N LEU A 140 -1.38 1.64 -2.51
CA LEU A 140 -1.95 2.77 -3.26
C LEU A 140 -2.90 3.61 -2.39
N ILE A 141 -3.75 2.98 -1.57
CA ILE A 141 -4.67 3.70 -0.67
C ILE A 141 -3.89 4.47 0.40
N ARG A 142 -2.84 3.89 0.98
CA ARG A 142 -1.99 4.59 1.96
C ARG A 142 -1.29 5.80 1.35
N ASP A 143 -0.70 5.64 0.17
CA ASP A 143 -0.01 6.70 -0.56
C ASP A 143 -0.99 7.81 -0.96
N LEU A 144 -2.18 7.45 -1.43
CA LEU A 144 -3.24 8.38 -1.75
C LEU A 144 -3.62 9.24 -0.53
N LEU A 145 -3.88 8.61 0.62
CA LEU A 145 -4.25 9.31 1.85
C LEU A 145 -3.16 10.29 2.30
N GLU A 146 -1.89 9.90 2.18
CA GLU A 146 -0.76 10.77 2.51
C GLU A 146 -0.70 11.98 1.58
N GLN A 147 -0.82 11.75 0.27
CA GLN A 147 -0.82 12.80 -0.75
C GLN A 147 -2.04 13.72 -0.60
N ALA A 148 -3.23 13.16 -0.40
CA ALA A 148 -4.46 13.91 -0.20
C ALA A 148 -4.37 14.85 1.01
N ARG A 149 -3.84 14.39 2.15
CA ARG A 149 -3.62 15.23 3.34
C ARG A 149 -2.65 16.38 3.07
N LYS A 150 -1.57 16.13 2.33
CA LYS A 150 -0.60 17.19 1.94
C LYS A 150 -1.26 18.25 1.07
N VAL A 151 -2.03 17.82 0.06
CA VAL A 151 -2.71 18.74 -0.87
C VAL A 151 -3.83 19.49 -0.16
N ARG A 152 -4.60 18.84 0.72
CA ARG A 152 -5.67 19.48 1.50
C ARG A 152 -5.18 20.70 2.27
N SER A 153 -4.03 20.58 2.93
CA SER A 153 -3.45 21.68 3.72
C SER A 153 -3.16 22.93 2.89
N VAL A 154 -2.95 22.77 1.59
CA VAL A 154 -2.74 23.87 0.64
C VAL A 154 -4.08 24.35 0.06
N ALA A 155 -4.97 23.42 -0.30
CA ALA A 155 -6.26 23.73 -0.90
C ALA A 155 -7.14 24.56 0.05
N GLU A 156 -7.22 24.21 1.33
CA GLU A 156 -8.03 24.92 2.34
C GLU A 156 -7.59 26.37 2.57
N ARG A 157 -6.40 26.79 2.14
CA ARG A 157 -5.98 28.20 2.16
C ARG A 157 -6.67 29.04 1.08
N HIS A 158 -7.26 28.40 0.09
CA HIS A 158 -7.92 29.01 -1.05
C HIS A 158 -9.44 28.79 -1.07
N LEU A 159 -9.95 28.03 -0.09
CA LEU A 159 -11.37 27.78 0.11
C LEU A 159 -11.90 28.73 1.18
N ASP A 160 -13.16 29.14 1.06
CA ASP A 160 -13.88 29.94 2.07
C ASP A 160 -14.33 29.09 3.27
N GLY A 161 -13.57 28.04 3.63
CA GLY A 161 -13.89 27.14 4.72
C GLY A 161 -13.07 25.84 4.69
N LYS A 162 -13.50 24.87 5.48
CA LYS A 162 -12.93 23.52 5.42
C LYS A 162 -13.51 22.78 4.23
N ALA A 163 -12.67 22.00 3.56
CA ALA A 163 -13.11 21.10 2.51
C ALA A 163 -14.07 20.04 3.06
N THR A 164 -15.19 19.84 2.38
CA THR A 164 -16.22 18.84 2.71
C THR A 164 -16.25 17.69 1.72
N SER A 165 -15.71 17.86 0.52
CA SER A 165 -15.65 16.83 -0.50
C SER A 165 -14.29 16.77 -1.19
N LEU A 166 -14.02 15.63 -1.83
CA LEU A 166 -12.79 15.39 -2.60
C LEU A 166 -13.14 14.66 -3.90
N THR A 167 -12.70 15.21 -5.03
CA THR A 167 -12.65 14.46 -6.28
C THR A 167 -11.22 14.02 -6.57
N ILE A 168 -11.02 12.72 -6.70
CA ILE A 168 -9.75 12.09 -7.08
C ILE A 168 -9.77 11.91 -8.59
N VAL A 169 -8.83 12.53 -9.29
CA VAL A 169 -8.73 12.45 -10.75
C VAL A 169 -7.54 11.57 -11.10
N THR A 170 -7.80 10.36 -11.58
CA THR A 170 -6.75 9.43 -12.03
C THR A 170 -6.22 9.81 -13.40
N ALA A 171 -5.07 9.27 -13.78
CA ALA A 171 -4.49 9.56 -15.07
C ALA A 171 -5.34 9.03 -16.24
N ALA A 172 -5.25 9.69 -17.39
CA ALA A 172 -5.88 9.23 -18.62
C ALA A 172 -5.29 7.88 -19.07
N PRO A 173 -6.09 6.95 -19.66
CA PRO A 173 -5.63 5.61 -20.05
C PRO A 173 -4.37 5.58 -20.90
N TRP A 174 -4.23 6.50 -21.85
CA TRP A 174 -3.04 6.58 -22.71
C TRP A 174 -1.75 6.87 -21.94
N ARG A 175 -1.84 7.47 -20.74
CA ARG A 175 -0.68 7.74 -19.88
C ARG A 175 -0.15 6.47 -19.24
N TYR A 176 -1.03 5.56 -18.82
CA TYR A 176 -0.64 4.22 -18.38
C TYR A 176 0.04 3.46 -19.50
N GLN A 177 -0.59 3.39 -20.67
CA GLN A 177 -0.05 2.69 -21.83
C GLN A 177 1.33 3.20 -22.25
N MET A 178 1.55 4.52 -22.26
CA MET A 178 2.88 5.10 -22.54
C MET A 178 3.90 4.72 -21.46
N SER A 179 3.50 4.69 -20.20
CA SER A 179 4.40 4.33 -19.09
C SER A 179 4.77 2.86 -19.13
N GLU A 180 3.81 1.97 -19.36
CA GLU A 180 4.04 0.54 -19.56
C GLU A 180 5.01 0.28 -20.70
N MET A 181 4.76 0.87 -21.85
CA MET A 181 5.65 0.78 -23.03
C MET A 181 7.08 1.24 -22.69
N ALA A 182 7.22 2.33 -21.91
CA ALA A 182 8.52 2.84 -21.50
C ALA A 182 9.25 1.87 -20.55
N LEU A 183 8.53 1.30 -19.58
CA LEU A 183 9.11 0.35 -18.64
C LEU A 183 9.50 -0.97 -19.30
N GLN A 184 8.67 -1.48 -20.21
CA GLN A 184 9.00 -2.67 -21.01
C GLN A 184 10.26 -2.47 -21.84
N HIS A 185 10.35 -1.31 -22.51
CA HIS A 185 11.54 -0.95 -23.31
C HIS A 185 12.82 -0.87 -22.47
N LEU A 186 12.72 -0.38 -21.23
CA LEU A 186 13.85 -0.36 -20.31
C LEU A 186 14.24 -1.76 -19.81
N ALA A 187 13.24 -2.61 -19.53
CA ALA A 187 13.47 -3.98 -19.08
C ALA A 187 14.23 -4.81 -20.12
N GLU A 188 14.09 -4.48 -21.42
CA GLU A 188 14.86 -5.05 -22.53
C GLU A 188 16.31 -4.54 -22.60
N GLY A 189 16.75 -3.71 -21.65
CA GLY A 189 18.10 -3.14 -21.64
C GLY A 189 18.31 -1.94 -22.55
N ASN A 190 17.24 -1.38 -23.10
CA ASN A 190 17.29 -0.23 -24.01
C ASN A 190 17.37 1.11 -23.25
N ASN A 191 17.69 2.19 -23.94
CA ASN A 191 17.84 3.51 -23.34
C ASN A 191 16.67 4.45 -23.66
N VAL A 192 16.57 5.53 -22.87
CA VAL A 192 15.53 6.56 -23.02
C VAL A 192 15.47 7.20 -24.42
N LYS A 193 16.62 7.37 -25.07
CA LYS A 193 16.66 8.02 -26.40
C LYS A 193 16.03 7.14 -27.47
N SER A 194 16.28 5.82 -27.43
CA SER A 194 15.64 4.87 -28.35
C SER A 194 14.14 4.79 -28.14
N PHE A 195 13.67 4.92 -26.90
CA PHE A 195 12.25 4.92 -26.58
C PHE A 195 11.48 6.04 -27.30
N MET A 196 12.03 7.24 -27.36
CA MET A 196 11.37 8.35 -28.05
C MET A 196 11.12 8.07 -29.54
N GLY A 197 12.03 7.32 -30.19
CA GLY A 197 11.84 6.87 -31.58
C GLY A 197 10.65 5.92 -31.74
N ILE A 198 10.49 4.98 -30.79
CA ILE A 198 9.38 4.02 -30.75
C ILE A 198 8.07 4.74 -30.42
N LEU A 199 8.06 5.59 -29.39
CA LEU A 199 6.88 6.33 -28.98
C LEU A 199 6.31 7.19 -30.11
N THR A 200 7.16 7.88 -30.87
CA THR A 200 6.71 8.72 -31.98
C THR A 200 6.12 7.94 -33.15
N GLN A 201 6.40 6.66 -33.26
CA GLN A 201 5.86 5.74 -34.28
C GLN A 201 4.63 4.97 -33.79
N SER A 202 4.38 4.96 -32.47
CA SER A 202 3.23 4.26 -31.86
C SER A 202 1.91 4.98 -32.17
N GLU A 203 0.81 4.22 -32.15
CA GLU A 203 -0.56 4.77 -32.30
C GLU A 203 -0.88 5.79 -31.20
N LEU A 204 -0.29 5.62 -30.00
CA LEU A 204 -0.50 6.54 -28.87
C LEU A 204 -0.02 7.97 -29.16
N ALA A 205 0.97 8.12 -30.04
CA ALA A 205 1.53 9.41 -30.43
C ALA A 205 1.15 9.82 -31.87
N GLN A 206 0.01 9.33 -32.38
CA GLN A 206 -0.54 9.70 -33.69
C GLN A 206 -1.87 10.44 -33.56
N GLY A 207 -2.36 11.05 -34.63
CA GLY A 207 -3.63 11.75 -34.69
C GLY A 207 -3.60 13.19 -34.15
N GLU A 208 -4.76 13.78 -33.93
CA GLU A 208 -4.96 15.20 -33.54
C GLU A 208 -4.26 15.56 -32.22
N HIS A 209 -4.23 14.64 -31.26
CA HIS A 209 -3.65 14.85 -29.92
C HIS A 209 -2.14 14.56 -29.84
N ARG A 210 -1.48 14.26 -30.96
CA ARG A 210 -0.05 13.90 -30.99
C ARG A 210 0.85 14.92 -30.26
N GLY A 211 0.67 16.18 -30.59
CA GLY A 211 1.50 17.26 -30.03
C GLY A 211 1.31 17.41 -28.52
N GLU A 212 0.08 17.30 -28.08
CA GLU A 212 -0.29 17.35 -26.66
C GLU A 212 0.31 16.16 -25.89
N ARG A 213 0.07 14.93 -26.34
CA ARG A 213 0.55 13.70 -25.71
C ARG A 213 2.07 13.63 -25.62
N LEU A 214 2.77 13.93 -26.72
CA LEU A 214 4.25 14.00 -26.72
C LEU A 214 4.78 15.14 -25.85
N GLY A 215 4.11 16.28 -25.84
CA GLY A 215 4.46 17.40 -24.98
C GLY A 215 4.31 17.06 -23.50
N PHE A 216 3.21 16.41 -23.14
CA PHE A 216 2.96 15.95 -21.78
C PHE A 216 3.99 14.88 -21.36
N TRP A 217 4.23 13.89 -22.22
CA TRP A 217 5.24 12.87 -21.98
C TRP A 217 6.60 13.49 -21.64
N ASN A 218 7.10 14.33 -22.53
CA ASN A 218 8.44 14.91 -22.35
C ASN A 218 8.57 15.80 -21.11
N LYS A 219 7.53 16.58 -20.79
CA LYS A 219 7.58 17.57 -19.71
C LYS A 219 7.24 16.99 -18.34
N ARG A 220 6.34 16.02 -18.28
CA ARG A 220 5.77 15.53 -17.02
C ARG A 220 6.13 14.09 -16.71
N MET A 221 5.97 13.17 -17.66
CA MET A 221 6.11 11.74 -17.39
C MET A 221 7.55 11.26 -17.47
N LEU A 222 8.26 11.63 -18.53
CA LEU A 222 9.65 11.22 -18.76
C LEU A 222 10.56 11.45 -17.54
N PRO A 223 10.54 12.61 -16.86
CA PRO A 223 11.38 12.85 -15.69
C PRO A 223 11.03 11.99 -14.47
N GLN A 224 9.85 11.40 -14.43
CA GLN A 224 9.34 10.66 -13.28
C GLN A 224 9.37 9.15 -13.48
N VAL A 225 8.85 8.64 -14.62
CA VAL A 225 8.73 7.20 -14.90
C VAL A 225 10.08 6.48 -14.73
N PHE A 226 11.17 7.08 -15.17
CA PHE A 226 12.51 6.49 -15.05
C PHE A 226 13.11 6.57 -13.63
N LYS A 227 12.50 7.34 -12.75
CA LYS A 227 12.93 7.46 -11.34
C LYS A 227 12.07 6.67 -10.39
N TRP A 228 11.00 6.05 -10.89
CA TRP A 228 10.15 5.21 -10.06
C TRP A 228 10.96 4.06 -9.48
N ASP A 229 10.70 3.76 -8.22
CA ASP A 229 11.21 2.57 -7.56
C ASP A 229 10.63 1.29 -8.18
N ASP A 230 11.17 0.16 -7.79
CA ASP A 230 10.75 -1.11 -8.37
C ASP A 230 9.32 -1.50 -7.94
N GLU A 231 8.84 -1.00 -6.80
CA GLU A 231 7.46 -1.19 -6.34
C GLU A 231 6.47 -0.49 -7.27
N LYS A 232 6.66 0.79 -7.56
CA LYS A 232 5.81 1.55 -8.51
C LYS A 232 5.84 0.96 -9.91
N LYS A 233 7.02 0.54 -10.37
CA LYS A 233 7.15 -0.14 -11.68
C LYS A 233 6.35 -1.44 -11.71
N ARG A 234 6.42 -2.25 -10.64
CA ARG A 234 5.67 -3.49 -10.53
C ARG A 234 4.17 -3.24 -10.54
N VAL A 235 3.68 -2.30 -9.71
CA VAL A 235 2.26 -1.93 -9.66
C VAL A 235 1.75 -1.48 -11.02
N LEU A 236 2.50 -0.65 -11.75
CA LEU A 236 2.10 -0.21 -13.08
C LEU A 236 2.03 -1.36 -14.10
N LEU A 237 2.90 -2.36 -13.97
CA LEU A 237 2.95 -3.52 -14.85
C LEU A 237 2.03 -4.67 -14.43
N SER A 238 1.38 -4.55 -13.27
CA SER A 238 0.36 -5.51 -12.79
C SER A 238 -0.99 -5.24 -13.47
N ASN A 239 -1.95 -6.13 -13.22
CA ASN A 239 -3.33 -5.93 -13.67
C ASN A 239 -4.15 -5.02 -12.74
N LEU A 240 -3.52 -4.38 -11.77
CA LEU A 240 -4.18 -3.55 -10.79
C LEU A 240 -4.62 -2.21 -11.41
N GLU A 241 -5.93 -1.99 -11.48
CA GLU A 241 -6.50 -0.74 -11.95
C GLU A 241 -6.65 0.27 -10.81
N GLU A 242 -5.78 1.26 -10.77
CA GLU A 242 -5.74 2.32 -9.76
C GLU A 242 -7.12 2.95 -9.51
N ASN A 243 -7.89 3.19 -10.58
CA ASN A 243 -9.23 3.78 -10.48
C ASN A 243 -10.19 2.91 -9.68
N ASN A 244 -10.19 1.60 -9.92
CA ASN A 244 -11.07 0.66 -9.22
C ASN A 244 -10.68 0.56 -7.73
N VAL A 245 -9.39 0.50 -7.43
CA VAL A 245 -8.87 0.48 -6.04
C VAL A 245 -9.38 1.68 -5.25
N TYR A 246 -9.34 2.87 -5.84
CA TYR A 246 -9.84 4.08 -5.18
C TYR A 246 -11.36 4.11 -5.11
N GLN A 247 -12.06 3.69 -6.17
CA GLN A 247 -13.52 3.65 -6.22
C GLN A 247 -14.10 2.74 -5.13
N ASP A 248 -13.51 1.55 -4.96
CA ASP A 248 -13.95 0.57 -3.95
C ASP A 248 -13.63 1.03 -2.51
N SER A 249 -12.81 2.06 -2.36
CA SER A 249 -12.36 2.57 -1.05
C SER A 249 -12.87 3.98 -0.73
N THR A 250 -13.80 4.54 -1.49
CA THR A 250 -14.28 5.93 -1.33
C THR A 250 -14.81 6.22 0.06
N ASP A 251 -15.62 5.35 0.64
CA ASP A 251 -16.17 5.52 1.99
C ASP A 251 -15.07 5.53 3.06
N PHE A 252 -14.09 4.65 2.93
CA PHE A 252 -12.95 4.62 3.84
C PHE A 252 -12.11 5.89 3.70
N ILE A 253 -11.82 6.32 2.47
CA ILE A 253 -11.04 7.54 2.20
C ILE A 253 -11.77 8.76 2.76
N ALA A 254 -13.09 8.86 2.57
CA ALA A 254 -13.91 9.93 3.12
C ALA A 254 -13.82 9.98 4.64
N SER A 255 -14.01 8.83 5.30
CA SER A 255 -13.91 8.69 6.76
C SER A 255 -12.52 9.12 7.28
N GLU A 256 -11.43 8.64 6.65
CA GLU A 256 -10.05 8.92 7.03
C GLU A 256 -9.64 10.39 6.86
N LEU A 257 -10.26 11.06 5.90
CA LEU A 257 -10.04 12.48 5.64
C LEU A 257 -11.07 13.37 6.36
N GLY A 258 -12.12 12.79 6.98
CA GLY A 258 -13.20 13.54 7.61
C GLY A 258 -13.95 14.42 6.60
N LEU A 259 -14.34 13.82 5.47
CA LEU A 259 -15.09 14.43 4.38
C LEU A 259 -16.48 13.80 4.29
N ASP A 260 -17.43 14.53 3.72
CA ASP A 260 -18.80 14.08 3.50
C ASP A 260 -18.87 13.13 2.29
N SER A 261 -18.03 13.38 1.26
CA SER A 261 -17.99 12.55 0.06
C SER A 261 -16.61 12.52 -0.61
N VAL A 262 -16.37 11.41 -1.32
CA VAL A 262 -15.20 11.23 -2.19
C VAL A 262 -15.69 10.63 -3.51
N ASP A 263 -15.30 11.26 -4.62
CA ASP A 263 -15.58 10.79 -5.97
C ASP A 263 -14.28 10.48 -6.70
N VAL A 264 -14.30 9.47 -7.59
CA VAL A 264 -13.14 9.08 -8.41
C VAL A 264 -13.53 9.20 -9.88
N VAL A 265 -12.75 9.95 -10.64
CA VAL A 265 -12.98 10.18 -12.07
C VAL A 265 -11.72 9.94 -12.89
N HIS A 266 -11.91 9.52 -14.15
CA HIS A 266 -10.81 9.41 -15.10
C HIS A 266 -10.44 10.76 -15.70
N GLY A 267 -9.17 10.98 -15.95
CA GLY A 267 -8.63 12.23 -16.48
C GLY A 267 -9.02 12.60 -17.91
N GLU A 268 -9.83 11.80 -18.59
CA GLU A 268 -10.46 12.13 -19.90
C GLU A 268 -11.98 12.06 -19.82
N SER A 269 -12.56 11.96 -18.60
CA SER A 269 -14.01 11.98 -18.47
C SER A 269 -14.55 13.40 -18.71
N GLU A 270 -15.74 13.50 -19.29
CA GLU A 270 -16.47 14.77 -19.44
C GLU A 270 -16.79 15.40 -18.06
N GLU A 271 -16.64 14.63 -16.98
CA GLU A 271 -16.87 15.04 -15.60
C GLU A 271 -15.72 15.88 -15.02
N ASP A 272 -14.53 15.84 -15.63
CA ASP A 272 -13.44 16.77 -15.22
C ASP A 272 -13.65 18.18 -15.77
N THR A 273 -14.54 18.91 -15.14
CA THR A 273 -14.78 20.33 -15.45
C THR A 273 -13.66 21.26 -14.96
N THR A 274 -12.67 20.76 -14.24
CA THR A 274 -11.66 21.57 -13.55
C THR A 274 -10.34 21.70 -14.30
N GLY A 275 -10.13 20.90 -15.35
CA GLY A 275 -8.87 20.83 -16.10
C GLY A 275 -7.69 20.24 -15.33
N LYS A 276 -7.91 19.71 -14.11
CA LYS A 276 -6.86 19.05 -13.31
C LYS A 276 -6.48 17.67 -13.83
N ALA A 277 -7.32 17.04 -14.65
CA ALA A 277 -6.95 15.86 -15.43
C ALA A 277 -5.65 16.04 -16.21
N GLY A 278 -5.38 17.26 -16.64
CA GLY A 278 -4.12 17.60 -17.33
C GLY A 278 -2.85 17.38 -16.52
N VAL A 279 -2.91 17.22 -15.18
CA VAL A 279 -1.73 17.06 -14.33
C VAL A 279 -1.57 15.66 -13.72
N ALA A 280 -2.64 14.85 -13.67
CA ALA A 280 -2.58 13.48 -13.12
C ALA A 280 -1.65 12.60 -13.94
N ILE A 281 -0.81 11.83 -13.28
CA ILE A 281 0.05 10.80 -13.89
C ILE A 281 -0.25 9.44 -13.22
N PRO A 282 0.04 8.31 -13.86
CA PRO A 282 -0.15 7.00 -13.26
C PRO A 282 0.45 6.93 -11.85
N LEU A 283 -0.30 6.38 -10.90
CA LEU A 283 0.05 6.25 -9.48
C LEU A 283 0.30 7.60 -8.76
N SER A 284 -0.18 8.69 -9.35
CA SER A 284 -0.14 10.02 -8.72
C SER A 284 -1.33 10.85 -9.22
N PRO A 285 -2.53 10.60 -8.67
CA PRO A 285 -3.75 11.28 -9.05
C PRO A 285 -3.73 12.76 -8.69
N ALA A 286 -4.59 13.53 -9.31
CA ALA A 286 -4.84 14.91 -8.92
C ALA A 286 -6.02 14.97 -7.92
N PHE A 287 -6.00 15.98 -7.06
CA PHE A 287 -6.98 16.17 -6.00
C PHE A 287 -7.70 17.50 -6.16
N ILE A 288 -9.04 17.46 -6.05
CA ILE A 288 -9.92 18.61 -6.11
C ILE A 288 -10.74 18.61 -4.83
N TYR A 289 -10.49 19.57 -3.97
CA TYR A 289 -11.23 19.77 -2.74
C TYR A 289 -12.30 20.86 -2.95
N ALA A 290 -13.50 20.62 -2.42
CA ALA A 290 -14.59 21.58 -2.40
C ALA A 290 -15.25 21.66 -1.01
#